data_9ddb6330f138c15f29b8faa4d9c4c76f
#
_entry.id   9ddb6330f138c15f29b8faa4d9c4c76f
#
_cell.length_a   1.000
_cell.length_b   1.000
_cell.length_c   1.000
_cell.angle_alpha   90.00
_cell.angle_beta   90.00
_cell.angle_gamma   90.00
#
_symmetry.space_group_name_H-M   'P 1'
#
loop_
_entity.id
_entity.type
_entity.pdbx_description
1 polymer ?
#
loop_
_entity_poly.entity_id
_entity_poly.type
_entity_poly.pdbx_seq_one_letter_code
_entity_poly.pdbx_strand_id
1 'polypeptide(L)'
;PKRGVMTSSLNDVLSAVSTVVWGPFVLMPLLLGTGLYLTIRLGGIQFRTLGRATRHAFIDTSSEGAGDISNYQALTTALAATVGTGNIVGVATALSIGGPGSLFWIWVTGLVGMATKYSEAYLGVRFRTTDKHGKQQGGPQTYLRRGIPGGLGKVLAAAFMLFTIFASFGIGNLAQGNSCLL
;
A
#
# COMPACT_ATOMS: atom_id res chain seq x y z
N PRO A 1 -1.24 -27.36 32.21
CA PRO A 1 -0.21 -26.37 32.47
C PRO A 1 0.72 -26.10 31.28
N LYS A 2 0.98 -27.11 30.41
CA LYS A 2 1.90 -26.96 29.26
C LYS A 2 1.38 -26.08 28.10
N ARG A 3 0.08 -25.94 27.92
CA ARG A 3 -0.51 -25.08 26.86
C ARG A 3 -0.26 -23.58 27.10
N GLY A 4 -0.33 -23.12 28.33
CA GLY A 4 -0.09 -21.70 28.67
C GLY A 4 1.34 -21.23 28.43
N VAL A 5 2.33 -22.08 28.67
CA VAL A 5 3.76 -21.74 28.48
C VAL A 5 4.12 -21.68 26.99
N MET A 6 3.55 -22.58 26.19
CA MET A 6 3.82 -22.63 24.75
C MET A 6 3.15 -21.45 23.99
N THR A 7 1.98 -21.01 24.44
CA THR A 7 1.31 -19.82 23.89
C THR A 7 2.01 -18.53 24.28
N SER A 8 2.58 -18.42 25.50
CA SER A 8 3.39 -17.26 25.89
C SER A 8 4.67 -17.15 25.05
N SER A 9 5.40 -18.23 24.88
CA SER A 9 6.63 -18.23 24.05
C SER A 9 6.36 -17.87 22.59
N LEU A 10 5.26 -18.35 22.01
CA LEU A 10 4.86 -17.99 20.66
C LEU A 10 4.50 -16.49 20.55
N ASN A 11 3.75 -15.98 21.50
CA ASN A 11 3.38 -14.56 21.54
C ASN A 11 4.62 -13.67 21.73
N ASP A 12 5.58 -14.08 22.54
CA ASP A 12 6.83 -13.36 22.76
C ASP A 12 7.67 -13.29 21.47
N VAL A 13 7.78 -14.40 20.74
CA VAL A 13 8.46 -14.42 19.44
C VAL A 13 7.73 -13.56 18.40
N LEU A 14 6.41 -13.68 18.31
CA LEU A 14 5.61 -12.89 17.36
C LEU A 14 5.68 -11.40 17.67
N SER A 15 5.65 -11.02 18.95
CA SER A 15 5.79 -9.61 19.36
C SER A 15 7.18 -9.08 19.08
N ALA A 16 8.23 -9.86 19.31
CA ALA A 16 9.61 -9.47 18.98
C ALA A 16 9.79 -9.28 17.47
N VAL A 17 9.32 -10.21 16.66
CA VAL A 17 9.35 -10.09 15.18
C VAL A 17 8.54 -8.87 14.74
N SER A 18 7.34 -8.68 15.27
CA SER A 18 6.50 -7.52 14.97
C SER A 18 7.21 -6.20 15.30
N THR A 19 7.82 -6.11 16.49
CA THR A 19 8.55 -4.91 16.91
C THR A 19 9.74 -4.58 16.02
N VAL A 20 10.45 -5.59 15.54
CA VAL A 20 11.58 -5.40 14.61
C VAL A 20 11.06 -4.97 13.23
N VAL A 21 10.07 -5.67 12.68
CA VAL A 21 9.55 -5.41 11.33
C VAL A 21 8.84 -4.06 11.25
N TRP A 22 7.95 -3.76 12.19
CA TRP A 22 7.19 -2.49 12.25
C TRP A 22 7.96 -1.36 12.93
N GLY A 23 9.10 -1.67 13.52
CA GLY A 23 9.92 -0.72 14.24
C GLY A 23 10.65 0.29 13.34
N PRO A 24 11.39 1.20 13.99
CA PRO A 24 12.08 2.29 13.29
C PRO A 24 13.25 1.82 12.41
N PHE A 25 13.66 0.55 12.53
CA PHE A 25 14.87 0.05 11.86
C PHE A 25 14.60 -0.58 10.48
N VAL A 26 13.41 -1.10 10.23
CA VAL A 26 13.10 -1.81 8.97
C VAL A 26 12.06 -1.08 8.17
N LEU A 27 10.82 -1.06 8.62
CA LEU A 27 9.70 -0.57 7.81
C LEU A 27 9.74 0.94 7.59
N MET A 28 10.01 1.72 8.64
CA MET A 28 10.06 3.18 8.55
C MET A 28 11.14 3.68 7.57
N PRO A 29 12.43 3.28 7.70
CA PRO A 29 13.47 3.69 6.76
C PRO A 29 13.19 3.21 5.34
N LEU A 30 12.63 2.02 5.19
CA LEU A 30 12.31 1.46 3.88
C LEU A 30 11.20 2.25 3.19
N LEU A 31 10.12 2.58 3.90
CA LEU A 31 9.00 3.35 3.34
C LEU A 31 9.40 4.80 3.06
N LEU A 32 9.98 5.49 4.04
CA LEU A 32 10.38 6.88 3.88
C LEU A 32 11.55 7.02 2.89
N GLY A 33 12.55 6.14 2.99
CA GLY A 33 13.71 6.13 2.10
C GLY A 33 13.32 5.85 0.64
N THR A 34 12.46 4.86 0.41
CA THR A 34 11.95 4.57 -0.94
C THR A 34 11.13 5.73 -1.49
N GLY A 35 10.23 6.29 -0.68
CA GLY A 35 9.41 7.41 -1.10
C GLY A 35 10.22 8.68 -1.36
N LEU A 36 11.21 8.97 -0.53
CA LEU A 36 12.13 10.10 -0.74
C LEU A 36 13.00 9.89 -1.99
N TYR A 37 13.57 8.70 -2.16
CA TYR A 37 14.32 8.32 -3.35
C TYR A 37 13.49 8.52 -4.63
N LEU A 38 12.25 8.01 -4.64
CA LEU A 38 11.34 8.15 -5.78
C LEU A 38 10.94 9.62 -6.00
N THR A 39 10.72 10.39 -4.94
CA THR A 39 10.42 11.83 -5.04
C THR A 39 11.55 12.56 -5.75
N ILE A 40 12.79 12.32 -5.35
CA ILE A 40 13.97 12.93 -5.97
C ILE A 40 14.13 12.42 -7.41
N ARG A 41 14.06 11.12 -7.63
CA ARG A 41 14.27 10.49 -8.94
C ARG A 41 13.24 10.90 -9.98
N LEU A 42 12.00 11.15 -9.56
CA LEU A 42 10.89 11.60 -10.41
C LEU A 42 10.76 13.13 -10.47
N GLY A 43 11.71 13.86 -9.89
CA GLY A 43 11.73 15.32 -9.93
C GLY A 43 10.53 15.98 -9.27
N GLY A 44 10.11 15.49 -8.10
CA GLY A 44 8.97 16.04 -7.35
C GLY A 44 7.63 15.90 -8.08
N ILE A 45 7.37 14.74 -8.64
CA ILE A 45 6.20 14.47 -9.50
C ILE A 45 4.87 14.87 -8.84
N GLN A 46 4.74 14.68 -7.52
CA GLN A 46 3.56 15.03 -6.76
C GLN A 46 3.19 16.52 -6.88
N PHE A 47 4.18 17.41 -6.99
CA PHE A 47 3.92 18.84 -7.17
C PHE A 47 3.69 19.22 -8.63
N ARG A 48 4.43 18.60 -9.55
CA ARG A 48 4.39 18.95 -10.97
C ARG A 48 3.16 18.45 -11.69
N THR A 49 2.59 17.34 -11.24
CA THR A 49 1.46 16.69 -11.93
C THR A 49 0.13 16.80 -11.21
N LEU A 50 0.10 17.36 -9.99
CA LEU A 50 -1.11 17.44 -9.18
C LEU A 50 -2.27 18.11 -9.92
N GLY A 51 -2.05 19.27 -10.51
CA GLY A 51 -3.09 19.99 -11.26
C GLY A 51 -3.60 19.23 -12.48
N ARG A 52 -2.71 18.51 -13.18
CA ARG A 52 -3.09 17.66 -14.32
C ARG A 52 -3.86 16.43 -13.84
N ALA A 53 -3.40 15.79 -12.77
CA ALA A 53 -4.04 14.63 -12.20
C ALA A 53 -5.47 14.93 -11.70
N THR A 54 -5.66 16.06 -11.01
CA THR A 54 -6.99 16.50 -10.57
C THR A 54 -7.91 16.79 -11.75
N ARG A 55 -7.40 17.45 -12.79
CA ARG A 55 -8.18 17.70 -14.00
C ARG A 55 -8.64 16.39 -14.66
N HIS A 56 -7.72 15.44 -14.86
CA HIS A 56 -8.06 14.14 -15.46
C HIS A 56 -9.00 13.30 -14.57
N ALA A 57 -8.93 13.46 -13.26
CA ALA A 57 -9.77 12.70 -12.35
C ALA A 57 -11.23 13.20 -12.32
N PHE A 58 -11.44 14.53 -12.42
CA PHE A 58 -12.74 15.14 -12.18
C PHE A 58 -13.38 15.77 -13.43
N ILE A 59 -12.60 16.19 -14.41
CA ILE A 59 -13.09 16.91 -15.59
C ILE A 59 -13.05 16.02 -16.83
N ASP A 60 -11.93 15.38 -17.08
CA ASP A 60 -11.76 14.51 -18.25
C ASP A 60 -12.31 13.11 -17.93
N THR A 61 -13.63 13.00 -17.87
CA THR A 61 -14.33 11.74 -17.53
C THR A 61 -14.35 10.76 -18.71
N SER A 62 -13.83 11.16 -19.87
CA SER A 62 -13.79 10.32 -21.09
C SER A 62 -12.88 9.11 -20.88
N SER A 63 -13.43 7.94 -21.08
CA SER A 63 -12.74 6.64 -21.08
C SER A 63 -11.94 6.42 -22.38
N GLU A 64 -11.14 7.40 -22.81
CA GLU A 64 -10.31 7.27 -24.03
C GLU A 64 -9.13 6.30 -23.87
N GLY A 65 -8.99 5.65 -22.71
CA GLY A 65 -7.94 4.67 -22.44
C GLY A 65 -8.42 3.23 -22.69
N ALA A 66 -7.46 2.33 -22.94
CA ALA A 66 -7.69 0.89 -23.01
C ALA A 66 -7.93 0.25 -21.62
N GLY A 67 -8.68 0.91 -20.74
CA GLY A 67 -9.05 0.44 -19.41
C GLY A 67 -10.52 0.03 -19.33
N ASP A 68 -10.86 -0.84 -18.39
CA ASP A 68 -12.22 -1.36 -18.20
C ASP A 68 -13.13 -0.39 -17.42
N ILE A 69 -12.55 0.66 -16.80
CA ILE A 69 -13.24 1.63 -15.95
C ILE A 69 -12.79 3.07 -16.26
N SER A 70 -13.65 4.05 -15.96
CA SER A 70 -13.33 5.47 -16.16
C SER A 70 -12.29 5.98 -15.13
N ASN A 71 -11.66 7.12 -15.41
CA ASN A 71 -10.69 7.75 -14.51
C ASN A 71 -11.29 8.06 -13.12
N TYR A 72 -12.53 8.52 -13.08
CA TYR A 72 -13.25 8.79 -11.84
C TYR A 72 -13.54 7.50 -11.06
N GLN A 73 -13.99 6.45 -11.75
CA GLN A 73 -14.21 5.13 -11.12
C GLN A 73 -12.91 4.54 -10.58
N ALA A 74 -11.79 4.70 -11.30
CA ALA A 74 -10.48 4.27 -10.82
C ALA A 74 -10.06 5.01 -9.54
N LEU A 75 -10.27 6.34 -9.49
CA LEU A 75 -9.99 7.14 -8.31
C LEU A 75 -10.86 6.74 -7.11
N THR A 76 -12.18 6.64 -7.31
CA THR A 76 -13.11 6.28 -6.22
C THR A 76 -12.86 4.87 -5.70
N THR A 77 -12.52 3.92 -6.57
CA THR A 77 -12.15 2.55 -6.18
C THR A 77 -10.85 2.55 -5.36
N ALA A 78 -9.85 3.32 -5.80
CA ALA A 78 -8.59 3.43 -5.06
C ALA A 78 -8.79 4.08 -3.69
N LEU A 79 -9.63 5.12 -3.59
CA LEU A 79 -9.98 5.75 -2.31
C LEU A 79 -10.72 4.78 -1.39
N ALA A 80 -11.73 4.07 -1.91
CA ALA A 80 -12.49 3.09 -1.14
C ALA A 80 -11.59 1.94 -0.60
N ALA A 81 -10.60 1.51 -1.38
CA ALA A 81 -9.64 0.50 -0.95
C ALA A 81 -8.60 1.03 0.07
N THR A 82 -8.35 2.33 0.08
CA THR A 82 -7.31 2.94 0.93
C THR A 82 -7.88 3.44 2.27
N VAL A 83 -9.12 3.93 2.28
CA VAL A 83 -9.75 4.43 3.50
C VAL A 83 -10.22 3.24 4.35
N GLY A 84 -9.58 3.07 5.50
CA GLY A 84 -9.89 2.01 6.46
C GLY A 84 -9.71 2.49 7.91
N THR A 85 -9.85 1.58 8.85
CA THR A 85 -9.69 1.85 10.29
C THR A 85 -8.33 2.44 10.64
N GLY A 86 -7.27 2.11 9.89
CA GLY A 86 -5.95 2.69 10.05
C GLY A 86 -5.91 4.22 9.87
N ASN A 87 -6.73 4.76 8.97
CA ASN A 87 -6.80 6.20 8.71
C ASN A 87 -7.64 6.95 9.76
N ILE A 88 -8.50 6.26 10.49
CA ILE A 88 -9.37 6.84 11.54
C ILE A 88 -8.76 6.57 12.91
N VAL A 89 -8.73 5.31 13.31
CA VAL A 89 -8.25 4.89 14.62
C VAL A 89 -6.73 5.11 14.75
N GLY A 90 -5.95 4.77 13.71
CA GLY A 90 -4.50 4.94 13.71
C GLY A 90 -4.08 6.41 13.82
N VAL A 91 -4.76 7.32 13.13
CA VAL A 91 -4.50 8.76 13.23
C VAL A 91 -4.91 9.30 14.60
N ALA A 92 -6.08 8.88 15.12
CA ALA A 92 -6.52 9.26 16.47
C ALA A 92 -5.53 8.79 17.55
N THR A 93 -5.05 7.56 17.44
CA THR A 93 -4.02 7.01 18.35
C THR A 93 -2.69 7.77 18.25
N ALA A 94 -2.26 8.08 17.02
CA ALA A 94 -1.03 8.85 16.82
C ALA A 94 -1.12 10.25 17.45
N LEU A 95 -2.27 10.91 17.34
CA LEU A 95 -2.54 12.20 18.00
C LEU A 95 -2.58 12.10 19.52
N SER A 96 -3.20 11.05 20.04
CA SER A 96 -3.32 10.84 21.48
C SER A 96 -1.97 10.58 22.16
N ILE A 97 -1.06 9.85 21.48
CA ILE A 97 0.26 9.49 22.02
C ILE A 97 1.31 10.54 21.67
N GLY A 98 1.34 11.00 20.44
CA GLY A 98 2.38 11.90 19.91
C GLY A 98 2.01 13.38 19.92
N GLY A 99 0.78 13.72 20.34
CA GLY A 99 0.29 15.10 20.35
C GLY A 99 0.14 15.73 18.95
N PRO A 100 -0.09 17.06 18.89
CA PRO A 100 -0.31 17.78 17.62
C PRO A 100 0.83 17.67 16.62
N GLY A 101 2.06 17.47 17.08
CA GLY A 101 3.23 17.25 16.21
C GLY A 101 3.12 16.03 15.29
N SER A 102 2.31 15.04 15.68
CA SER A 102 2.06 13.87 14.84
C SER A 102 1.42 14.21 13.49
N LEU A 103 0.57 15.24 13.44
CA LEU A 103 -0.07 15.68 12.19
C LEU A 103 0.97 16.14 11.17
N PHE A 104 1.97 16.87 11.59
CA PHE A 104 3.05 17.30 10.72
C PHE A 104 3.74 16.09 10.07
N TRP A 105 4.09 15.09 10.86
CA TRP A 105 4.75 13.89 10.35
C TRP A 105 3.84 13.04 9.46
N ILE A 106 2.54 12.96 9.76
CA ILE A 106 1.55 12.30 8.91
C ILE A 106 1.51 12.97 7.54
N TRP A 107 1.50 14.31 7.48
CA TRP A 107 1.52 15.05 6.21
C TRP A 107 2.83 14.85 5.43
N VAL A 108 3.98 14.91 6.10
CA VAL A 108 5.28 14.64 5.47
C VAL A 108 5.32 13.23 4.89
N THR A 109 4.87 12.24 5.64
CA THR A 109 4.79 10.85 5.18
C THR A 109 3.83 10.70 4.01
N GLY A 110 2.69 11.39 4.04
CA GLY A 110 1.73 11.42 2.93
C GLY A 110 2.33 11.99 1.64
N LEU A 111 3.03 13.12 1.72
CA LEU A 111 3.70 13.73 0.57
C LEU A 111 4.75 12.81 -0.04
N VAL A 112 5.57 12.18 0.78
CA VAL A 112 6.59 11.23 0.32
C VAL A 112 5.93 9.96 -0.24
N GLY A 113 4.86 9.48 0.39
CA GLY A 113 4.09 8.32 -0.03
C GLY A 113 3.40 8.46 -1.39
N MET A 114 3.06 9.69 -1.81
CA MET A 114 2.49 9.95 -3.14
C MET A 114 3.39 9.45 -4.28
N ALA A 115 4.71 9.66 -4.19
CA ALA A 115 5.66 9.21 -5.21
C ALA A 115 5.72 7.68 -5.28
N THR A 116 5.63 7.00 -4.14
CA THR A 116 5.58 5.54 -4.06
C THR A 116 4.30 5.01 -4.71
N LYS A 117 3.15 5.59 -4.36
CA LYS A 117 1.86 5.21 -4.96
C LYS A 117 1.80 5.48 -6.47
N TYR A 118 2.33 6.60 -6.92
CA TYR A 118 2.46 6.87 -8.36
C TYR A 118 3.28 5.78 -9.06
N SER A 119 4.44 5.43 -8.50
CA SER A 119 5.31 4.40 -9.09
C SER A 119 4.65 3.03 -9.11
N GLU A 120 3.94 2.67 -8.05
CA GLU A 120 3.18 1.42 -7.97
C GLU A 120 2.09 1.36 -9.05
N ALA A 121 1.29 2.41 -9.18
CA ALA A 121 0.26 2.51 -10.20
C ALA A 121 0.84 2.47 -11.62
N TYR A 122 1.92 3.20 -11.86
CA TYR A 122 2.62 3.20 -13.14
C TYR A 122 3.13 1.81 -13.51
N LEU A 123 3.77 1.10 -12.59
CA LEU A 123 4.23 -0.28 -12.82
C LEU A 123 3.06 -1.23 -13.05
N GLY A 124 1.97 -1.07 -12.32
CA GLY A 124 0.74 -1.85 -12.50
C GLY A 124 0.17 -1.72 -13.91
N VAL A 125 0.14 -0.51 -14.46
CA VAL A 125 -0.32 -0.24 -15.83
C VAL A 125 0.71 -0.70 -16.87
N ARG A 126 1.99 -0.41 -16.69
CA ARG A 126 3.05 -0.73 -17.65
C ARG A 126 3.22 -2.23 -17.88
N PHE A 127 3.08 -3.03 -16.84
CA PHE A 127 3.26 -4.49 -16.89
C PHE A 127 1.93 -5.25 -16.95
N ARG A 128 0.79 -4.55 -17.11
CA ARG A 128 -0.50 -5.22 -17.23
C ARG A 128 -0.56 -6.18 -18.42
N THR A 129 -1.40 -7.17 -18.30
CA THR A 129 -1.67 -8.17 -19.33
C THR A 129 -3.16 -8.25 -19.59
N THR A 130 -3.50 -8.59 -20.80
CA THR A 130 -4.87 -8.91 -21.17
C THR A 130 -5.08 -10.40 -21.09
N ASP A 131 -6.10 -10.84 -20.38
CA ASP A 131 -6.51 -12.24 -20.27
C ASP A 131 -7.20 -12.70 -21.55
N LYS A 132 -7.43 -14.02 -21.68
CA LYS A 132 -8.14 -14.64 -22.81
C LYS A 132 -9.55 -14.09 -23.03
N HIS A 133 -10.14 -13.50 -21.99
CA HIS A 133 -11.47 -12.87 -22.03
C HIS A 133 -11.44 -11.36 -22.25
N GLY A 134 -10.30 -10.79 -22.64
CA GLY A 134 -10.14 -9.36 -22.88
C GLY A 134 -9.98 -8.51 -21.63
N LYS A 135 -10.03 -9.08 -20.42
CA LYS A 135 -9.89 -8.33 -19.14
C LYS A 135 -8.44 -7.97 -18.86
N GLN A 136 -8.24 -6.75 -18.40
CA GLN A 136 -6.93 -6.25 -17.99
C GLN A 136 -6.54 -6.83 -16.63
N GLN A 137 -5.36 -7.46 -16.56
CA GLN A 137 -4.77 -7.97 -15.32
C GLN A 137 -3.46 -7.24 -15.05
N GLY A 138 -3.35 -6.65 -13.88
CA GLY A 138 -2.17 -5.94 -13.41
C GLY A 138 -1.92 -6.18 -11.91
N GLY A 139 -1.01 -5.40 -11.34
CA GLY A 139 -0.72 -5.42 -9.92
C GLY A 139 0.67 -5.97 -9.58
N PRO A 140 1.00 -6.03 -8.26
CA PRO A 140 2.34 -6.37 -7.79
C PRO A 140 2.86 -7.71 -8.29
N GLN A 141 2.02 -8.74 -8.28
CA GLN A 141 2.39 -10.09 -8.78
C GLN A 141 2.82 -10.06 -10.26
N THR A 142 2.16 -9.22 -11.07
CA THR A 142 2.44 -9.15 -12.51
C THR A 142 3.72 -8.38 -12.79
N TYR A 143 3.91 -7.20 -12.17
CA TYR A 143 5.13 -6.44 -12.42
C TYR A 143 6.37 -7.05 -11.74
N LEU A 144 6.25 -7.73 -10.59
CA LEU A 144 7.35 -8.48 -10.00
C LEU A 144 7.80 -9.62 -10.92
N ARG A 145 6.82 -10.39 -11.45
CA ARG A 145 7.12 -11.52 -12.34
C ARG A 145 7.75 -11.11 -13.67
N ARG A 146 7.33 -9.94 -14.23
CA ARG A 146 7.74 -9.49 -15.56
C ARG A 146 8.86 -8.45 -15.54
N GLY A 147 8.89 -7.61 -14.52
CA GLY A 147 9.86 -6.54 -14.40
C GLY A 147 11.21 -6.98 -13.86
N ILE A 148 11.25 -8.09 -13.10
CA ILE A 148 12.48 -8.63 -12.55
C ILE A 148 12.89 -9.87 -13.37
N PRO A 149 14.03 -9.82 -14.07
CA PRO A 149 14.49 -10.95 -14.88
C PRO A 149 14.85 -12.16 -14.02
N GLY A 150 14.70 -13.37 -14.61
CA GLY A 150 15.11 -14.62 -14.00
C GLY A 150 14.13 -15.22 -12.99
N GLY A 151 14.61 -16.13 -12.17
CA GLY A 151 13.82 -16.88 -11.18
C GLY A 151 13.35 -16.01 -9.99
N LEU A 152 14.13 -15.00 -9.65
CA LEU A 152 13.85 -14.11 -8.51
C LEU A 152 12.49 -13.42 -8.63
N GLY A 153 12.13 -12.91 -9.82
CA GLY A 153 10.84 -12.28 -10.05
C GLY A 153 9.66 -13.21 -9.82
N LYS A 154 9.80 -14.49 -10.18
CA LYS A 154 8.77 -15.51 -9.94
C LYS A 154 8.63 -15.82 -8.45
N VAL A 155 9.75 -15.96 -7.73
CA VAL A 155 9.76 -16.21 -6.29
C VAL A 155 9.12 -15.05 -5.53
N LEU A 156 9.50 -13.81 -5.84
CA LEU A 156 8.94 -12.62 -5.21
C LEU A 156 7.43 -12.47 -5.49
N ALA A 157 7.00 -12.75 -6.73
CA ALA A 157 5.59 -12.73 -7.07
C ALA A 157 4.78 -13.79 -6.31
N ALA A 158 5.32 -15.01 -6.19
CA ALA A 158 4.69 -16.08 -5.43
C ALA A 158 4.63 -15.75 -3.93
N ALA A 159 5.72 -15.24 -3.35
CA ALA A 159 5.76 -14.78 -1.97
C ALA A 159 4.75 -13.65 -1.71
N PHE A 160 4.68 -12.67 -2.61
CA PHE A 160 3.69 -11.59 -2.50
C PHE A 160 2.25 -12.13 -2.50
N MET A 161 1.91 -13.04 -3.42
CA MET A 161 0.58 -13.65 -3.46
C MET A 161 0.25 -14.41 -2.17
N LEU A 162 1.20 -15.21 -1.68
CA LEU A 162 1.04 -15.97 -0.45
C LEU A 162 0.79 -15.04 0.75
N PHE A 163 1.63 -14.02 0.93
CA PHE A 163 1.47 -13.06 2.01
C PHE A 163 0.18 -12.24 1.90
N THR A 164 -0.25 -11.91 0.68
CA THR A 164 -1.53 -11.21 0.45
C THR A 164 -2.72 -12.06 0.88
N ILE A 165 -2.70 -13.37 0.61
CA ILE A 165 -3.74 -14.30 1.07
C ILE A 165 -3.83 -14.29 2.59
N PHE A 166 -2.71 -14.48 3.30
CA PHE A 166 -2.70 -14.42 4.77
C PHE A 166 -3.11 -13.06 5.31
N ALA A 167 -2.63 -11.98 4.71
CA ALA A 167 -2.97 -10.62 5.13
C ALA A 167 -4.46 -10.30 4.96
N SER A 168 -5.11 -10.83 3.92
CA SER A 168 -6.54 -10.60 3.68
C SER A 168 -7.42 -11.16 4.79
N PHE A 169 -7.06 -12.32 5.35
CA PHE A 169 -7.77 -12.90 6.48
C PHE A 169 -7.52 -12.15 7.80
N GLY A 170 -6.26 -11.75 8.07
CA GLY A 170 -5.88 -11.08 9.31
C GLY A 170 -6.25 -9.59 9.31
N ILE A 171 -5.60 -8.83 8.46
CA ILE A 171 -5.68 -7.36 8.47
C ILE A 171 -6.97 -6.88 7.80
N GLY A 172 -7.36 -7.49 6.69
CA GLY A 172 -8.51 -7.05 5.91
C GLY A 172 -9.85 -7.31 6.57
N ASN A 173 -9.97 -8.33 7.42
CA ASN A 173 -11.25 -8.73 8.00
C ASN A 173 -11.25 -8.68 9.53
N LEU A 174 -10.35 -9.42 10.18
CA LEU A 174 -10.38 -9.56 11.65
C LEU A 174 -10.02 -8.25 12.37
N ALA A 175 -8.97 -7.55 11.93
CA ALA A 175 -8.54 -6.31 12.56
C ALA A 175 -9.56 -5.19 12.36
N GLN A 176 -10.15 -5.06 11.17
CA GLN A 176 -11.16 -4.05 10.90
C GLN A 176 -12.48 -4.37 11.62
N GLY A 177 -12.90 -5.62 11.63
CA GLY A 177 -14.09 -6.07 12.36
C GLY A 177 -13.97 -5.79 13.87
N ASN A 178 -12.83 -6.07 14.46
CA ASN A 178 -12.58 -5.79 15.88
C ASN A 178 -12.60 -4.28 16.20
N SER A 179 -12.06 -3.44 15.30
CA SER A 179 -12.04 -1.99 15.51
C SER A 179 -13.42 -1.32 15.35
N CYS A 180 -14.40 -2.00 14.74
CA CYS A 180 -15.78 -1.52 14.64
C CYS A 180 -16.63 -1.91 15.85
N LEU A 181 -16.15 -2.82 16.70
CA LEU A 181 -16.86 -3.29 17.90
C LEU A 181 -16.45 -2.54 19.18
N LEU A 182 -15.42 -1.72 19.11
CA LEU A 182 -14.92 -0.87 20.22
C LEU A 182 -15.43 0.56 20.04
#